data_2abec4f64b437f11560a8950e7a56658
#
_entry.id   2abec4f64b437f11560a8950e7a56658
#
_cell.length_a   1.000
_cell.length_b   1.000
_cell.length_c   1.000
_cell.angle_alpha   90.00
_cell.angle_beta   90.00
_cell.angle_gamma   90.00
#
_symmetry.space_group_name_H-M   'P 1'
#
loop_
_entity.id
_entity.type
_entity.pdbx_description
1 polymer ?
#
loop_
_entity_poly.entity_id
_entity_poly.type
_entity_poly.pdbx_seq_one_letter_code
_entity_poly.pdbx_strand_id
1 'polypeptide(L)'
;MKSFESLEIHLRIPDLWQQQALASLRQGRDVVVHAPTGAGKTHLVELLFSSNFKKQIVHSVPTRALANDKLREWKDKGWRVGIVTGDLSVDADAPLVVATLETQKQRFIEGEGPGLFVVDEYQMLGDSVRGINYELTIAMTPPQTGLLLLSGSVSNPEAVVDWLKRMGRDPVLVKTEDRPVPLEEVRLEALNYNPPKAVRGFWPRLMARALMGDLGPVLLFAPKRSESEKLAKHLAAALPIEVPLTLSADQKRLAGRTLEKLLVKRVAFHHSGLSYQQRAGLVEPLAKAGQLRVVVSTTGLAAGVNFSMRSVLVTS
;
A
#
# COMPACT_ATOMS: atom_id res chain seq x y z
N MET A 1 8.80 40.80 -26.52
CA MET A 1 7.95 40.55 -25.34
C MET A 1 7.84 39.03 -25.22
N LYS A 2 8.61 38.39 -24.32
CA LYS A 2 8.49 36.97 -24.00
C LYS A 2 7.35 36.85 -23.00
N SER A 3 6.32 36.09 -23.36
CA SER A 3 5.16 35.76 -22.51
C SER A 3 5.65 35.07 -21.24
N PHE A 4 5.25 35.61 -20.09
CA PHE A 4 5.29 34.92 -18.82
C PHE A 4 4.20 33.83 -18.85
N GLU A 5 4.48 32.69 -19.45
CA GLU A 5 3.66 31.50 -19.25
C GLU A 5 3.91 30.99 -17.83
N SER A 6 2.88 31.14 -17.06
CA SER A 6 2.56 30.58 -15.73
C SER A 6 3.58 29.58 -15.16
N LEU A 7 4.41 30.06 -14.24
CA LEU A 7 4.98 29.25 -13.18
C LEU A 7 3.81 28.87 -12.23
N GLU A 8 3.07 27.84 -12.55
CA GLU A 8 2.22 27.15 -11.56
C GLU A 8 3.12 26.45 -10.55
N ILE A 9 3.60 27.21 -9.58
CA ILE A 9 4.23 26.62 -8.40
C ILE A 9 3.10 25.94 -7.62
N HIS A 10 2.96 24.63 -7.76
CA HIS A 10 2.12 23.82 -6.90
C HIS A 10 2.78 23.77 -5.51
N LEU A 11 2.61 24.81 -4.74
CA LEU A 11 3.00 24.86 -3.33
C LEU A 11 2.07 23.91 -2.57
N ARG A 12 2.46 22.65 -2.43
CA ARG A 12 1.81 21.72 -1.48
C ARG A 12 2.33 22.05 -0.08
N ILE A 13 1.54 22.80 0.66
CA ILE A 13 1.81 23.02 2.09
C ILE A 13 1.57 21.70 2.81
N PRO A 14 2.57 21.18 3.56
CA PRO A 14 2.37 19.97 4.34
C PRO A 14 1.25 20.17 5.37
N ASP A 15 0.47 19.11 5.62
CA ASP A 15 -0.54 19.11 6.66
C ASP A 15 0.07 19.39 8.04
N LEU A 16 -0.71 19.90 8.98
CA LEU A 16 -0.23 20.25 10.33
C LEU A 16 0.48 19.08 11.02
N TRP A 17 -0.09 17.86 10.92
CA TRP A 17 0.52 16.67 11.48
C TRP A 17 1.86 16.32 10.83
N GLN A 18 2.01 16.56 9.51
CA GLN A 18 3.27 16.35 8.79
C GLN A 18 4.33 17.36 9.26
N GLN A 19 3.92 18.62 9.46
CA GLN A 19 4.81 19.66 9.98
C GLN A 19 5.29 19.32 11.40
N GLN A 20 4.41 18.83 12.28
CA GLN A 20 4.76 18.40 13.64
C GLN A 20 5.73 17.22 13.61
N ALA A 21 5.48 16.21 12.76
CA ALA A 21 6.38 15.08 12.61
C ALA A 21 7.77 15.51 12.10
N LEU A 22 7.82 16.35 11.06
CA LEU A 22 9.08 16.88 10.52
C LEU A 22 9.86 17.70 11.56
N ALA A 23 9.18 18.53 12.33
CA ALA A 23 9.81 19.34 13.38
C ALA A 23 10.44 18.44 14.45
N SER A 24 9.73 17.40 14.89
CA SER A 24 10.22 16.42 15.89
C SER A 24 11.43 15.64 15.36
N LEU A 25 11.37 15.14 14.12
CA LEU A 25 12.51 14.43 13.49
C LEU A 25 13.75 15.33 13.34
N ARG A 26 13.57 16.62 13.02
CA ARG A 26 14.68 17.59 12.93
C ARG A 26 15.31 17.89 14.29
N GLN A 27 14.56 17.75 15.37
CA GLN A 27 15.05 17.85 16.76
C GLN A 27 15.77 16.56 17.21
N GLY A 28 15.85 15.54 16.37
CA GLY A 28 16.47 14.25 16.70
C GLY A 28 15.59 13.31 17.51
N ARG A 29 14.30 13.62 17.66
CA ARG A 29 13.35 12.78 18.39
C ARG A 29 12.83 11.64 17.49
N ASP A 30 12.50 10.52 18.10
CA ASP A 30 11.75 9.45 17.43
C ASP A 30 10.29 9.88 17.22
N VAL A 31 9.66 9.43 16.15
CA VAL A 31 8.28 9.81 15.84
C VAL A 31 7.43 8.57 15.54
N VAL A 32 6.30 8.47 16.23
CA VAL A 32 5.25 7.49 15.95
C VAL A 32 4.08 8.23 15.32
N VAL A 33 3.76 7.90 14.06
CA VAL A 33 2.66 8.52 13.32
C VAL A 33 1.48 7.56 13.28
N HIS A 34 0.33 8.05 13.72
CA HIS A 34 -0.96 7.42 13.49
C HIS A 34 -1.80 8.31 12.58
N ALA A 35 -1.88 7.93 11.30
CA ALA A 35 -2.60 8.70 10.28
C ALA A 35 -3.32 7.74 9.32
N PRO A 36 -4.57 8.01 8.89
CA PRO A 36 -5.34 7.14 8.03
C PRO A 36 -4.62 6.81 6.71
N THR A 37 -5.08 5.75 6.06
CA THR A 37 -4.62 5.44 4.70
C THR A 37 -4.98 6.59 3.76
N GLY A 38 -4.05 6.98 2.89
CA GLY A 38 -4.23 8.13 1.99
C GLY A 38 -3.85 9.50 2.58
N ALA A 39 -3.62 9.62 3.89
CA ALA A 39 -3.24 10.90 4.52
C ALA A 39 -1.83 11.40 4.16
N GLY A 40 -1.09 10.66 3.33
CA GLY A 40 0.25 11.11 2.90
C GLY A 40 1.38 10.71 3.84
N LYS A 41 1.28 9.57 4.55
CA LYS A 41 2.36 9.06 5.41
C LYS A 41 3.70 8.92 4.69
N THR A 42 3.69 8.33 3.48
CA THR A 42 4.91 8.21 2.67
C THR A 42 5.43 9.55 2.18
N HIS A 43 4.54 10.52 1.95
CA HIS A 43 4.91 11.87 1.56
C HIS A 43 5.73 12.59 2.65
N LEU A 44 5.55 12.24 3.91
CA LEU A 44 6.38 12.73 5.02
C LEU A 44 7.87 12.37 4.81
N VAL A 45 8.16 11.14 4.35
CA VAL A 45 9.53 10.71 4.02
C VAL A 45 10.09 11.50 2.83
N GLU A 46 9.25 11.75 1.84
CA GLU A 46 9.62 12.54 0.66
C GLU A 46 9.94 14.01 1.01
N LEU A 47 9.12 14.61 1.87
CA LEU A 47 9.36 15.97 2.37
C LEU A 47 10.66 16.05 3.17
N LEU A 48 10.94 15.06 4.02
CA LEU A 48 12.17 15.01 4.78
C LEU A 48 13.39 14.88 3.86
N PHE A 49 13.33 13.93 2.90
CA PHE A 49 14.41 13.73 1.93
C PHE A 49 14.66 14.97 1.07
N SER A 50 13.60 15.59 0.55
CA SER A 50 13.69 16.82 -0.25
C SER A 50 14.18 18.04 0.54
N SER A 51 14.05 18.04 1.87
CA SER A 51 14.55 19.11 2.74
C SER A 51 16.05 19.03 3.02
N ASN A 52 16.80 18.29 2.21
CA ASN A 52 18.24 18.10 2.33
C ASN A 52 18.69 17.41 3.64
N PHE A 53 17.96 16.37 4.04
CA PHE A 53 18.36 15.50 5.13
C PHE A 53 19.66 14.79 4.78
N LYS A 54 20.75 15.12 5.51
CA LYS A 54 22.13 14.75 5.12
C LYS A 54 22.53 13.32 5.45
N LYS A 55 21.70 12.62 6.23
CA LYS A 55 21.99 11.23 6.64
C LYS A 55 21.17 10.27 5.78
N GLN A 56 21.62 9.02 5.70
CA GLN A 56 20.88 7.97 5.02
C GLN A 56 19.50 7.75 5.66
N ILE A 57 18.47 7.63 4.83
CA ILE A 57 17.13 7.18 5.21
C ILE A 57 16.96 5.75 4.70
N VAL A 58 16.61 4.82 5.58
CA VAL A 58 16.15 3.48 5.20
C VAL A 58 14.65 3.40 5.45
N HIS A 59 13.87 3.25 4.38
CA HIS A 59 12.41 3.12 4.41
C HIS A 59 12.05 1.63 4.29
N SER A 60 11.66 1.02 5.41
CA SER A 60 11.27 -0.38 5.41
C SER A 60 9.77 -0.52 5.11
N VAL A 61 9.46 -1.48 4.25
CA VAL A 61 8.09 -1.81 3.81
C VAL A 61 7.80 -3.30 4.04
N PRO A 62 6.52 -3.68 4.23
CA PRO A 62 6.16 -5.05 4.59
C PRO A 62 6.46 -6.11 3.53
N THR A 63 6.53 -5.74 2.26
CA THR A 63 6.69 -6.71 1.16
C THR A 63 7.69 -6.26 0.11
N ARG A 64 8.34 -7.23 -0.55
CA ARG A 64 9.23 -6.97 -1.69
C ARG A 64 8.54 -6.27 -2.85
N ALA A 65 7.26 -6.55 -3.07
CA ALA A 65 6.48 -5.88 -4.11
C ALA A 65 6.41 -4.38 -3.87
N LEU A 66 6.06 -3.98 -2.63
CA LEU A 66 6.07 -2.58 -2.21
C LEU A 66 7.45 -1.93 -2.32
N ALA A 67 8.51 -2.68 -1.97
CA ALA A 67 9.87 -2.18 -2.10
C ALA A 67 10.20 -1.83 -3.56
N ASN A 68 9.86 -2.72 -4.49
CA ASN A 68 10.06 -2.48 -5.92
C ASN A 68 9.22 -1.31 -6.48
N ASP A 69 7.97 -1.18 -6.01
CA ASP A 69 7.09 -0.09 -6.44
C ASP A 69 7.61 1.26 -5.94
N LYS A 70 8.03 1.34 -4.67
CA LYS A 70 8.63 2.55 -4.10
C LYS A 70 9.98 2.91 -4.74
N LEU A 71 10.82 1.92 -5.00
CA LEU A 71 12.07 2.13 -5.75
C LEU A 71 11.79 2.80 -7.10
N ARG A 72 10.82 2.28 -7.86
CA ARG A 72 10.45 2.82 -9.17
C ARG A 72 9.90 4.24 -9.04
N GLU A 73 8.92 4.44 -8.14
CA GLU A 73 8.28 5.73 -7.90
C GLU A 73 9.31 6.83 -7.60
N TRP A 74 10.29 6.54 -6.74
CA TRP A 74 11.28 7.53 -6.34
C TRP A 74 12.41 7.71 -7.36
N LYS A 75 12.76 6.66 -8.13
CA LYS A 75 13.65 6.80 -9.27
C LYS A 75 13.04 7.65 -10.39
N ASP A 76 11.73 7.51 -10.63
CA ASP A 76 11.00 8.33 -11.62
C ASP A 76 10.97 9.83 -11.22
N LYS A 77 11.12 10.14 -9.93
CA LYS A 77 11.34 11.51 -9.43
C LYS A 77 12.79 12.00 -9.61
N GLY A 78 13.66 11.21 -10.20
CA GLY A 78 15.07 11.53 -10.41
C GLY A 78 15.96 11.36 -9.17
N TRP A 79 15.50 10.65 -8.13
CA TRP A 79 16.26 10.47 -6.90
C TRP A 79 17.21 9.28 -6.99
N ARG A 80 18.39 9.38 -6.32
CA ARG A 80 19.26 8.26 -6.12
C ARG A 80 18.71 7.37 -4.99
N VAL A 81 18.17 6.22 -5.36
CA VAL A 81 17.48 5.29 -4.46
C VAL A 81 18.05 3.89 -4.60
N GLY A 82 18.42 3.30 -3.47
CA GLY A 82 18.83 1.90 -3.36
C GLY A 82 17.68 0.99 -2.95
N ILE A 83 17.90 -0.31 -3.05
CA ILE A 83 16.97 -1.34 -2.57
C ILE A 83 17.74 -2.46 -1.87
N VAL A 84 17.20 -2.90 -0.72
CA VAL A 84 17.74 -4.05 0.04
C VAL A 84 16.56 -4.93 0.48
N THR A 85 16.45 -6.09 -0.16
CA THR A 85 15.45 -7.13 0.17
C THR A 85 16.16 -8.47 0.35
N GLY A 86 15.46 -9.51 0.79
CA GLY A 86 16.07 -10.82 1.01
C GLY A 86 16.70 -11.47 -0.23
N ASP A 87 16.39 -10.99 -1.42
CA ASP A 87 16.87 -11.52 -2.71
C ASP A 87 17.58 -10.48 -3.59
N LEU A 88 17.60 -9.21 -3.18
CA LEU A 88 18.16 -8.13 -3.98
C LEU A 88 18.82 -7.07 -3.09
N SER A 89 20.06 -6.70 -3.41
CA SER A 89 20.77 -5.57 -2.80
C SER A 89 21.45 -4.77 -3.91
N VAL A 90 20.96 -3.55 -4.14
CA VAL A 90 21.49 -2.63 -5.16
C VAL A 90 21.59 -1.24 -4.56
N ASP A 91 22.74 -0.59 -4.69
CA ASP A 91 23.04 0.76 -4.18
C ASP A 91 22.64 0.96 -2.71
N ALA A 92 23.06 0.02 -1.84
CA ALA A 92 22.73 0.03 -0.41
C ALA A 92 23.24 1.28 0.33
N ASP A 93 24.20 2.01 -0.25
CA ASP A 93 24.76 3.25 0.27
C ASP A 93 24.06 4.51 -0.29
N ALA A 94 22.98 4.33 -1.05
CA ALA A 94 22.18 5.46 -1.51
C ALA A 94 21.65 6.28 -0.34
N PRO A 95 21.48 7.61 -0.51
CA PRO A 95 20.94 8.45 0.56
C PRO A 95 19.50 8.08 0.97
N LEU A 96 18.76 7.44 0.08
CA LEU A 96 17.45 6.85 0.34
C LEU A 96 17.47 5.38 -0.09
N VAL A 97 17.14 4.47 0.82
CA VAL A 97 17.09 3.04 0.57
C VAL A 97 15.71 2.51 0.92
N VAL A 98 15.11 1.77 0.01
CA VAL A 98 13.90 0.99 0.30
C VAL A 98 14.31 -0.42 0.69
N ALA A 99 13.78 -0.92 1.80
CA ALA A 99 14.18 -2.22 2.34
C ALA A 99 12.98 -3.04 2.83
N THR A 100 13.17 -4.36 2.96
CA THR A 100 12.32 -5.15 3.87
C THR A 100 12.94 -5.13 5.26
N LEU A 101 12.10 -5.06 6.28
CA LEU A 101 12.53 -4.83 7.67
C LEU A 101 13.59 -5.86 8.12
N GLU A 102 13.40 -7.12 7.74
CA GLU A 102 14.27 -8.23 8.15
C GLU A 102 15.73 -8.05 7.70
N THR A 103 15.95 -7.32 6.61
CA THR A 103 17.30 -7.12 6.06
C THR A 103 18.16 -6.15 6.88
N GLN A 104 17.55 -5.40 7.79
CA GLN A 104 18.28 -4.45 8.63
C GLN A 104 18.83 -5.06 9.92
N LYS A 105 18.35 -6.26 10.31
CA LYS A 105 18.73 -6.91 11.56
C LYS A 105 20.23 -7.05 11.76
N GLN A 106 20.92 -7.55 10.75
CA GLN A 106 22.34 -7.81 10.86
C GLN A 106 23.14 -6.54 11.15
N ARG A 107 22.85 -5.46 10.43
CA ARG A 107 23.47 -4.14 10.67
C ARG A 107 23.22 -3.64 12.08
N PHE A 108 21.99 -3.81 12.59
CA PHE A 108 21.63 -3.36 13.94
C PHE A 108 22.31 -4.18 15.02
N ILE A 109 22.49 -5.51 14.83
CA ILE A 109 23.28 -6.36 15.73
C ILE A 109 24.73 -5.90 15.79
N GLU A 110 25.30 -5.46 14.68
CA GLU A 110 26.67 -4.92 14.56
C GLU A 110 26.78 -3.48 15.10
N GLY A 111 25.68 -2.89 15.60
CA GLY A 111 25.64 -1.52 16.11
C GLY A 111 25.62 -0.45 15.02
N GLU A 112 25.46 -0.86 13.75
CA GLU A 112 25.40 0.02 12.60
C GLU A 112 23.94 0.32 12.23
N GLY A 113 23.68 1.56 11.80
CA GLY A 113 22.33 1.95 11.38
C GLY A 113 22.34 3.18 10.49
N PRO A 114 21.23 3.44 9.77
CA PRO A 114 21.05 4.68 9.01
C PRO A 114 20.89 5.88 9.94
N GLY A 115 20.89 7.07 9.37
CA GLY A 115 20.50 8.28 10.13
C GLY A 115 19.04 8.29 10.55
N LEU A 116 18.17 7.69 9.72
CA LEU A 116 16.74 7.49 10.03
C LEU A 116 16.29 6.12 9.52
N PHE A 117 15.68 5.35 10.39
CA PHE A 117 14.99 4.12 10.07
C PHE A 117 13.48 4.34 10.09
N VAL A 118 12.86 4.20 8.92
CA VAL A 118 11.40 4.33 8.76
C VAL A 118 10.79 2.94 8.70
N VAL A 119 9.83 2.67 9.58
CA VAL A 119 9.05 1.43 9.59
C VAL A 119 7.65 1.75 9.12
N ASP A 120 7.37 1.45 7.85
CA ASP A 120 6.03 1.59 7.29
C ASP A 120 5.17 0.39 7.68
N GLU A 121 3.89 0.65 7.93
CA GLU A 121 2.89 -0.34 8.37
C GLU A 121 3.32 -1.05 9.68
N TYR A 122 3.70 -0.28 10.72
CA TYR A 122 4.17 -0.86 11.99
C TYR A 122 3.09 -1.63 12.76
N GLN A 123 1.81 -1.64 12.32
CA GLN A 123 0.80 -2.56 12.85
C GLN A 123 1.18 -4.03 12.67
N MET A 124 2.14 -4.33 11.81
CA MET A 124 2.74 -5.66 11.69
C MET A 124 3.39 -6.16 12.99
N LEU A 125 3.62 -5.31 13.99
CA LEU A 125 3.94 -5.71 15.37
C LEU A 125 2.91 -6.68 15.95
N GLY A 126 1.63 -6.53 15.59
CA GLY A 126 0.54 -7.43 16.02
C GLY A 126 0.36 -8.67 15.15
N ASP A 127 1.17 -8.88 14.11
CA ASP A 127 1.07 -10.06 13.25
C ASP A 127 1.60 -11.31 13.97
N SER A 128 0.82 -12.40 13.97
CA SER A 128 1.14 -13.63 14.70
C SER A 128 2.41 -14.34 14.21
N VAL A 129 2.83 -14.11 12.98
CA VAL A 129 3.99 -14.76 12.36
C VAL A 129 5.19 -13.82 12.27
N ARG A 130 4.94 -12.57 11.90
CA ARG A 130 5.99 -11.58 11.60
C ARG A 130 6.22 -10.58 12.73
N GLY A 131 5.30 -10.46 13.68
CA GLY A 131 5.34 -9.44 14.73
C GLY A 131 6.63 -9.47 15.55
N ILE A 132 7.09 -10.66 15.94
CA ILE A 132 8.35 -10.81 16.68
C ILE A 132 9.56 -10.27 15.89
N ASN A 133 9.56 -10.38 14.57
CA ASN A 133 10.63 -9.82 13.74
C ASN A 133 10.60 -8.30 13.72
N TYR A 134 9.40 -7.70 13.69
CA TYR A 134 9.22 -6.25 13.80
C TYR A 134 9.68 -5.75 15.16
N GLU A 135 9.23 -6.39 16.23
CA GLU A 135 9.60 -6.04 17.62
C GLU A 135 11.12 -6.07 17.82
N LEU A 136 11.76 -7.20 17.48
CA LEU A 136 13.21 -7.36 17.63
C LEU A 136 13.99 -6.36 16.77
N THR A 137 13.60 -6.13 15.52
CA THR A 137 14.34 -5.20 14.65
C THR A 137 14.23 -3.77 15.14
N ILE A 138 13.05 -3.34 15.60
CA ILE A 138 12.88 -2.01 16.19
C ILE A 138 13.65 -1.89 17.50
N ALA A 139 13.60 -2.92 18.36
CA ALA A 139 14.32 -2.92 19.64
C ALA A 139 15.87 -2.88 19.47
N MET A 140 16.38 -3.54 18.44
CA MET A 140 17.82 -3.54 18.13
C MET A 140 18.30 -2.31 17.38
N THR A 141 17.41 -1.41 16.97
CA THR A 141 17.81 -0.19 16.25
C THR A 141 18.79 0.62 17.10
N PRO A 142 20.00 0.92 16.60
CA PRO A 142 21.02 1.63 17.37
C PRO A 142 20.52 2.99 17.91
N PRO A 143 20.96 3.43 19.11
CA PRO A 143 20.47 4.67 19.71
C PRO A 143 20.69 5.93 18.86
N GLN A 144 21.74 5.95 18.04
CA GLN A 144 22.05 7.06 17.13
C GLN A 144 21.20 7.10 15.87
N THR A 145 20.44 6.03 15.58
CA THR A 145 19.51 5.94 14.47
C THR A 145 18.14 6.47 14.93
N GLY A 146 17.65 7.53 14.30
CA GLY A 146 16.28 8.01 14.55
C GLY A 146 15.24 7.00 14.05
N LEU A 147 14.10 6.91 14.73
CA LEU A 147 12.98 6.07 14.35
C LEU A 147 11.79 6.90 13.86
N LEU A 148 11.19 6.47 12.75
CA LEU A 148 9.91 6.95 12.28
C LEU A 148 8.99 5.75 12.02
N LEU A 149 7.98 5.56 12.87
CA LEU A 149 7.00 4.49 12.73
C LEU A 149 5.72 5.05 12.09
N LEU A 150 5.26 4.46 10.99
CA LEU A 150 4.10 4.91 10.22
C LEU A 150 3.01 3.84 10.19
N SER A 151 1.79 4.18 10.62
CA SER A 151 0.61 3.32 10.49
C SER A 151 -0.68 4.14 10.56
N GLY A 152 -1.78 3.58 10.09
CA GLY A 152 -3.12 4.14 10.22
C GLY A 152 -4.14 3.18 10.83
N SER A 153 -3.71 1.98 11.24
CA SER A 153 -4.63 0.92 11.68
C SER A 153 -4.29 0.34 13.06
N VAL A 154 -3.40 0.96 13.81
CA VAL A 154 -3.08 0.55 15.19
C VAL A 154 -4.12 1.13 16.15
N SER A 155 -4.74 0.29 16.96
CA SER A 155 -5.78 0.71 17.91
C SER A 155 -5.21 1.45 19.14
N ASN A 156 -3.95 1.19 19.50
CA ASN A 156 -3.31 1.73 20.70
C ASN A 156 -1.88 2.24 20.40
N PRO A 157 -1.70 3.29 19.59
CA PRO A 157 -0.37 3.82 19.26
C PRO A 157 0.37 4.36 20.51
N GLU A 158 -0.35 4.76 21.56
CA GLU A 158 0.21 5.16 22.85
C GLU A 158 1.03 4.04 23.50
N ALA A 159 0.58 2.80 23.43
CA ALA A 159 1.30 1.65 23.97
C ALA A 159 2.66 1.43 23.27
N VAL A 160 2.73 1.73 21.97
CA VAL A 160 3.98 1.68 21.19
C VAL A 160 4.94 2.78 21.65
N VAL A 161 4.43 3.99 21.89
CA VAL A 161 5.21 5.10 22.45
C VAL A 161 5.76 4.73 23.82
N ASP A 162 4.94 4.17 24.70
CA ASP A 162 5.37 3.78 26.06
C ASP A 162 6.37 2.61 26.02
N TRP A 163 6.23 1.71 25.05
CA TRP A 163 7.21 0.65 24.82
C TRP A 163 8.57 1.23 24.39
N LEU A 164 8.60 2.17 23.44
CA LEU A 164 9.82 2.86 23.01
C LEU A 164 10.49 3.63 24.17
N LYS A 165 9.71 4.32 25.02
CA LYS A 165 10.21 5.01 26.22
C LYS A 165 10.89 4.05 27.19
N ARG A 166 10.30 2.86 27.42
CA ARG A 166 10.92 1.82 28.27
C ARG A 166 12.25 1.31 27.72
N MET A 167 12.46 1.42 26.41
CA MET A 167 13.74 1.11 25.76
C MET A 167 14.74 2.28 25.79
N GLY A 168 14.43 3.38 26.49
CA GLY A 168 15.30 4.54 26.62
C GLY A 168 15.25 5.51 25.43
N ARG A 169 14.22 5.42 24.57
CA ARG A 169 14.03 6.34 23.44
C ARG A 169 13.16 7.55 23.82
N ASP A 170 13.20 8.60 23.01
CA ASP A 170 12.37 9.81 23.18
C ASP A 170 11.34 9.96 22.05
N PRO A 171 10.27 9.14 22.04
CA PRO A 171 9.27 9.17 20.98
C PRO A 171 8.23 10.27 21.18
N VAL A 172 7.81 10.88 20.07
CA VAL A 172 6.64 11.76 19.96
C VAL A 172 5.54 11.04 19.22
N LEU A 173 4.33 11.05 19.76
CA LEU A 173 3.14 10.58 19.04
C LEU A 173 2.52 11.74 18.26
N VAL A 174 2.39 11.55 16.95
CA VAL A 174 1.69 12.46 16.05
C VAL A 174 0.46 11.75 15.50
N LYS A 175 -0.72 12.29 15.75
CA LYS A 175 -2.00 11.71 15.36
C LYS A 175 -2.79 12.64 14.45
N THR A 176 -3.46 12.06 13.48
CA THR A 176 -4.54 12.70 12.74
C THR A 176 -5.62 11.66 12.43
N GLU A 177 -6.86 12.08 12.48
CA GLU A 177 -8.03 11.28 12.11
C GLU A 177 -8.61 11.74 10.76
N ASP A 178 -8.07 12.83 10.22
CA ASP A 178 -8.55 13.39 8.96
C ASP A 178 -8.29 12.43 7.81
N ARG A 179 -9.35 11.94 7.21
CA ARG A 179 -9.31 11.09 6.01
C ARG A 179 -9.50 11.93 4.76
N PRO A 180 -8.51 11.99 3.86
CA PRO A 180 -8.66 12.70 2.58
C PRO A 180 -9.78 12.10 1.72
N VAL A 181 -10.02 10.79 1.86
CA VAL A 181 -11.11 10.08 1.21
C VAL A 181 -12.03 9.53 2.30
N PRO A 182 -13.28 9.99 2.38
CA PRO A 182 -14.25 9.47 3.34
C PRO A 182 -14.44 7.96 3.17
N LEU A 183 -14.58 7.24 4.29
CA LEU A 183 -14.99 5.84 4.30
C LEU A 183 -16.41 5.74 4.83
N GLU A 184 -17.30 5.19 4.01
CA GLU A 184 -18.69 4.98 4.35
C GLU A 184 -19.01 3.48 4.34
N GLU A 185 -19.63 2.99 5.40
CA GLU A 185 -20.12 1.62 5.48
C GLU A 185 -21.53 1.54 4.85
N VAL A 186 -21.62 0.77 3.77
CA VAL A 186 -22.89 0.56 3.07
C VAL A 186 -23.35 -0.88 3.23
N ARG A 187 -24.53 -1.07 3.78
CA ARG A 187 -25.18 -2.38 3.81
C ARG A 187 -25.77 -2.68 2.44
N LEU A 188 -25.27 -3.72 1.78
CA LEU A 188 -25.71 -4.07 0.42
C LEU A 188 -27.19 -4.47 0.34
N GLU A 189 -27.77 -4.94 1.45
CA GLU A 189 -29.21 -5.22 1.57
C GLU A 189 -30.07 -3.97 1.51
N ALA A 190 -29.55 -2.83 1.96
CA ALA A 190 -30.25 -1.55 1.93
C ALA A 190 -30.30 -0.92 0.52
N LEU A 191 -29.51 -1.43 -0.42
CA LEU A 191 -29.56 -0.97 -1.81
C LEU A 191 -30.79 -1.49 -2.53
N ASN A 192 -31.67 -0.60 -2.95
CA ASN A 192 -32.92 -0.90 -3.66
C ASN A 192 -32.72 -1.27 -5.14
N TYR A 193 -31.67 -2.05 -5.44
CA TYR A 193 -31.37 -2.52 -6.79
C TYR A 193 -31.65 -4.01 -6.92
N ASN A 194 -32.47 -4.38 -7.90
CA ASN A 194 -32.79 -5.78 -8.21
C ASN A 194 -31.94 -6.26 -9.40
N PRO A 195 -30.95 -7.12 -9.18
CA PRO A 195 -30.17 -7.69 -10.28
C PRO A 195 -31.04 -8.45 -11.26
N PRO A 196 -30.70 -8.45 -12.56
CA PRO A 196 -31.43 -9.19 -13.58
C PRO A 196 -31.64 -10.64 -13.19
N LYS A 197 -32.80 -11.23 -13.54
CA LYS A 197 -33.13 -12.64 -13.22
C LYS A 197 -32.10 -13.65 -13.77
N ALA A 198 -31.39 -13.27 -14.84
CA ALA A 198 -30.33 -14.08 -15.43
C ALA A 198 -29.09 -14.21 -14.51
N VAL A 199 -28.87 -13.25 -13.61
CA VAL A 199 -27.76 -13.28 -12.64
C VAL A 199 -28.15 -14.19 -11.48
N ARG A 200 -27.56 -15.39 -11.44
CA ARG A 200 -27.85 -16.43 -10.43
C ARG A 200 -26.66 -16.61 -9.48
N GLY A 201 -26.94 -17.01 -8.25
CA GLY A 201 -25.97 -17.24 -7.20
C GLY A 201 -25.79 -16.04 -6.26
N PHE A 202 -25.39 -16.31 -5.02
CA PHE A 202 -25.28 -15.31 -3.96
C PHE A 202 -24.29 -14.18 -4.35
N TRP A 203 -23.02 -14.54 -4.59
CA TRP A 203 -21.98 -13.55 -4.91
C TRP A 203 -22.22 -12.77 -6.19
N PRO A 204 -22.64 -13.38 -7.33
CA PRO A 204 -22.96 -12.62 -8.52
C PRO A 204 -24.13 -11.64 -8.32
N ARG A 205 -25.17 -12.02 -7.59
CA ARG A 205 -26.30 -11.11 -7.31
C ARG A 205 -25.89 -9.94 -6.41
N LEU A 206 -25.09 -10.23 -5.37
CA LEU A 206 -24.56 -9.22 -4.48
C LEU A 206 -23.66 -8.24 -5.23
N MET A 207 -22.75 -8.74 -6.05
CA MET A 207 -21.84 -7.94 -6.87
C MET A 207 -22.61 -7.12 -7.93
N ALA A 208 -23.59 -7.71 -8.59
CA ALA A 208 -24.43 -6.99 -9.54
C ALA A 208 -25.18 -5.83 -8.86
N ARG A 209 -25.71 -6.06 -7.65
CA ARG A 209 -26.35 -5.00 -6.85
C ARG A 209 -25.38 -3.86 -6.53
N ALA A 210 -24.18 -4.17 -6.09
CA ALA A 210 -23.15 -3.18 -5.81
C ALA A 210 -22.78 -2.36 -7.06
N LEU A 211 -22.59 -3.03 -8.20
CA LEU A 211 -22.27 -2.36 -9.47
C LEU A 211 -23.41 -1.50 -10.00
N MET A 212 -24.67 -1.92 -9.84
CA MET A 212 -25.85 -1.12 -10.19
C MET A 212 -26.05 0.09 -9.26
N GLY A 213 -25.62 -0.04 -8.00
CA GLY A 213 -25.65 1.04 -7.00
C GLY A 213 -24.46 1.99 -7.11
N ASP A 214 -23.73 1.98 -8.22
CA ASP A 214 -22.56 2.83 -8.47
C ASP A 214 -21.46 2.69 -7.40
N LEU A 215 -21.33 1.49 -6.80
CA LEU A 215 -20.23 1.15 -5.87
C LEU A 215 -19.03 0.53 -6.56
N GLY A 216 -19.03 0.42 -7.89
CA GLY A 216 -17.89 -0.08 -8.65
C GLY A 216 -16.83 0.99 -8.94
N PRO A 217 -15.59 0.61 -9.18
CA PRO A 217 -15.03 -0.76 -9.15
C PRO A 217 -14.93 -1.34 -7.74
N VAL A 218 -15.11 -2.66 -7.62
CA VAL A 218 -15.16 -3.37 -6.33
C VAL A 218 -13.94 -4.28 -6.13
N LEU A 219 -13.28 -4.15 -4.99
CA LEU A 219 -12.29 -5.10 -4.50
C LEU A 219 -12.97 -6.09 -3.55
N LEU A 220 -12.92 -7.37 -3.90
CA LEU A 220 -13.51 -8.44 -3.10
C LEU A 220 -12.41 -9.30 -2.49
N PHE A 221 -12.35 -9.37 -1.17
CA PHE A 221 -11.38 -10.22 -0.48
C PHE A 221 -11.92 -11.64 -0.28
N ALA A 222 -11.11 -12.63 -0.65
CA ALA A 222 -11.35 -14.05 -0.41
C ALA A 222 -10.21 -14.63 0.45
N PRO A 223 -10.50 -15.60 1.36
CA PRO A 223 -9.50 -16.07 2.33
C PRO A 223 -8.35 -16.87 1.70
N LYS A 224 -8.60 -17.54 0.56
CA LYS A 224 -7.62 -18.42 -0.10
C LYS A 224 -7.45 -18.09 -1.58
N ARG A 225 -6.24 -18.39 -2.11
CA ARG A 225 -5.93 -18.22 -3.55
C ARG A 225 -6.92 -18.97 -4.45
N SER A 226 -7.17 -20.25 -4.16
CA SER A 226 -8.09 -21.06 -4.96
C SER A 226 -9.53 -20.53 -4.93
N GLU A 227 -9.95 -19.94 -3.82
CA GLU A 227 -11.28 -19.34 -3.69
C GLU A 227 -11.36 -18.03 -4.47
N SER A 228 -10.31 -17.19 -4.43
CA SER A 228 -10.28 -15.96 -5.22
C SER A 228 -10.38 -16.25 -6.72
N GLU A 229 -9.67 -17.27 -7.22
CA GLU A 229 -9.77 -17.66 -8.62
C GLU A 229 -11.15 -18.23 -8.99
N LYS A 230 -11.70 -19.12 -8.15
CA LYS A 230 -13.03 -19.69 -8.38
C LYS A 230 -14.11 -18.63 -8.38
N LEU A 231 -14.04 -17.71 -7.44
CA LEU A 231 -14.99 -16.61 -7.31
C LEU A 231 -14.89 -15.63 -8.50
N ALA A 232 -13.68 -15.27 -8.92
CA ALA A 232 -13.47 -14.43 -10.11
C ALA A 232 -14.05 -15.09 -11.38
N LYS A 233 -13.82 -16.38 -11.57
CA LYS A 233 -14.41 -17.15 -12.70
C LYS A 233 -15.94 -17.16 -12.64
N HIS A 234 -16.51 -17.39 -11.46
CA HIS A 234 -17.96 -17.36 -11.28
C HIS A 234 -18.56 -15.97 -11.56
N LEU A 235 -17.94 -14.92 -11.04
CA LEU A 235 -18.38 -13.54 -11.31
C LEU A 235 -18.26 -13.18 -12.79
N ALA A 236 -17.16 -13.50 -13.44
CA ALA A 236 -16.97 -13.23 -14.87
C ALA A 236 -17.99 -13.96 -15.78
N ALA A 237 -18.43 -15.16 -15.37
CA ALA A 237 -19.45 -15.92 -16.10
C ALA A 237 -20.88 -15.37 -15.89
N ALA A 238 -21.18 -14.88 -14.68
CA ALA A 238 -22.55 -14.53 -14.29
C ALA A 238 -22.89 -13.04 -14.42
N LEU A 239 -21.90 -12.15 -14.35
CA LEU A 239 -22.13 -10.70 -14.44
C LEU A 239 -22.33 -10.28 -15.90
N PRO A 240 -23.37 -9.50 -16.19
CA PRO A 240 -23.56 -8.93 -17.52
C PRO A 240 -22.42 -7.94 -17.82
N ILE A 241 -22.04 -7.88 -19.09
CA ILE A 241 -21.03 -6.95 -19.57
C ILE A 241 -21.58 -6.20 -20.78
N GLU A 242 -21.56 -4.88 -20.73
CA GLU A 242 -21.97 -4.04 -21.83
C GLU A 242 -20.82 -3.81 -22.81
N VAL A 243 -19.63 -3.51 -22.27
CA VAL A 243 -18.42 -3.22 -23.07
C VAL A 243 -17.27 -4.11 -22.61
N PRO A 244 -16.92 -5.17 -23.38
CA PRO A 244 -15.76 -6.00 -23.10
C PRO A 244 -14.46 -5.19 -23.14
N LEU A 245 -13.49 -5.58 -22.28
CA LEU A 245 -12.16 -4.98 -22.32
C LEU A 245 -11.37 -5.50 -23.52
N THR A 246 -10.83 -4.59 -24.31
CA THR A 246 -9.91 -4.93 -25.41
C THR A 246 -8.49 -4.96 -24.86
N LEU A 247 -7.83 -6.11 -24.97
CA LEU A 247 -6.44 -6.30 -24.55
C LEU A 247 -5.50 -6.21 -25.75
N SER A 248 -4.34 -5.61 -25.57
CA SER A 248 -3.26 -5.64 -26.57
C SER A 248 -2.68 -7.05 -26.73
N ALA A 249 -1.92 -7.30 -27.79
CA ALA A 249 -1.26 -8.59 -28.02
C ALA A 249 -0.33 -8.97 -26.84
N ASP A 250 0.42 -7.99 -26.32
CA ASP A 250 1.31 -8.21 -25.17
C ASP A 250 0.55 -8.50 -23.89
N GLN A 251 -0.54 -7.80 -23.62
CA GLN A 251 -1.41 -8.06 -22.48
C GLN A 251 -2.02 -9.46 -22.52
N LYS A 252 -2.46 -9.92 -23.71
CA LYS A 252 -2.99 -11.30 -23.89
C LYS A 252 -1.91 -12.34 -23.65
N ARG A 253 -0.69 -12.11 -24.14
CA ARG A 253 0.45 -13.01 -23.91
C ARG A 253 0.78 -13.12 -22.40
N LEU A 254 0.81 -12.00 -21.68
CA LEU A 254 1.06 -11.97 -20.23
C LEU A 254 -0.07 -12.62 -19.43
N ALA A 255 -1.32 -12.38 -19.82
CA ALA A 255 -2.49 -12.93 -19.12
C ALA A 255 -2.54 -14.46 -19.16
N GLY A 256 -2.19 -15.05 -20.27
CA GLY A 256 -2.47 -16.46 -20.52
C GLY A 256 -3.99 -16.72 -20.61
N ARG A 257 -4.37 -17.94 -21.03
CA ARG A 257 -5.76 -18.28 -21.38
C ARG A 257 -6.79 -18.01 -20.28
N THR A 258 -6.44 -18.26 -19.02
CA THR A 258 -7.40 -18.14 -17.90
C THR A 258 -7.67 -16.69 -17.57
N LEU A 259 -6.61 -15.91 -17.31
CA LEU A 259 -6.75 -14.53 -16.89
C LEU A 259 -7.29 -13.64 -18.03
N GLU A 260 -6.90 -13.92 -19.27
CA GLU A 260 -7.43 -13.21 -20.47
C GLU A 260 -8.96 -13.25 -20.53
N LYS A 261 -9.55 -14.46 -20.36
CA LYS A 261 -11.02 -14.62 -20.38
C LYS A 261 -11.72 -13.79 -19.30
N LEU A 262 -11.09 -13.63 -18.14
CA LEU A 262 -11.64 -12.84 -17.06
C LEU A 262 -11.48 -11.35 -17.33
N LEU A 263 -10.31 -10.93 -17.79
CA LEU A 263 -10.00 -9.52 -18.08
C LEU A 263 -10.91 -8.96 -19.18
N VAL A 264 -11.20 -9.73 -20.23
CA VAL A 264 -12.20 -9.34 -21.25
C VAL A 264 -13.55 -9.03 -20.59
N LYS A 265 -13.91 -9.71 -19.51
CA LYS A 265 -15.13 -9.47 -18.72
C LYS A 265 -14.96 -8.37 -17.66
N ARG A 266 -13.82 -7.66 -17.64
CA ARG A 266 -13.44 -6.64 -16.66
C ARG A 266 -13.43 -7.18 -15.22
N VAL A 267 -13.13 -8.47 -15.06
CA VAL A 267 -12.94 -9.15 -13.79
C VAL A 267 -11.51 -9.68 -13.73
N ALA A 268 -10.88 -9.61 -12.56
CA ALA A 268 -9.58 -10.21 -12.34
C ALA A 268 -9.53 -10.91 -10.98
N PHE A 269 -8.56 -11.81 -10.79
CA PHE A 269 -8.11 -12.19 -9.46
C PHE A 269 -6.69 -11.69 -9.24
N HIS A 270 -6.34 -11.50 -7.96
CA HIS A 270 -5.01 -11.04 -7.57
C HIS A 270 -4.56 -11.75 -6.29
N HIS A 271 -3.43 -12.44 -6.37
CA HIS A 271 -2.79 -13.11 -5.22
C HIS A 271 -1.32 -13.43 -5.53
N SER A 272 -0.56 -13.80 -4.52
CA SER A 272 0.88 -14.09 -4.63
C SER A 272 1.24 -15.31 -5.52
N GLY A 273 0.25 -16.07 -5.98
CA GLY A 273 0.44 -17.17 -6.95
C GLY A 273 0.55 -16.70 -8.41
N LEU A 274 0.13 -15.46 -8.72
CA LEU A 274 0.39 -14.86 -10.02
C LEU A 274 1.88 -14.47 -10.12
N SER A 275 2.44 -14.55 -11.33
CA SER A 275 3.78 -14.03 -11.59
C SER A 275 3.85 -12.51 -11.34
N TYR A 276 5.04 -12.00 -11.09
CA TYR A 276 5.25 -10.55 -10.96
C TYR A 276 4.73 -9.78 -12.17
N GLN A 277 5.03 -10.27 -13.37
CA GLN A 277 4.57 -9.64 -14.62
C GLN A 277 3.05 -9.65 -14.76
N GLN A 278 2.37 -10.72 -14.33
CA GLN A 278 0.90 -10.75 -14.34
C GLN A 278 0.31 -9.79 -13.31
N ARG A 279 0.91 -9.66 -12.13
CA ARG A 279 0.45 -8.73 -11.10
C ARG A 279 0.77 -7.29 -11.48
N ALA A 280 2.06 -6.91 -11.40
CA ALA A 280 2.53 -5.55 -11.55
C ALA A 280 2.53 -5.07 -13.02
N GLY A 281 2.65 -5.99 -14.00
CA GLY A 281 2.67 -5.64 -15.42
C GLY A 281 1.28 -5.66 -16.09
N LEU A 282 0.27 -6.25 -15.46
CA LEU A 282 -1.04 -6.40 -16.12
C LEU A 282 -2.22 -6.05 -15.22
N VAL A 283 -2.48 -6.82 -14.14
CA VAL A 283 -3.70 -6.64 -13.33
C VAL A 283 -3.71 -5.30 -12.61
N GLU A 284 -2.61 -4.93 -11.97
CA GLU A 284 -2.50 -3.69 -11.21
C GLU A 284 -2.62 -2.43 -12.09
N PRO A 285 -1.94 -2.33 -13.25
CA PRO A 285 -2.13 -1.22 -14.18
C PRO A 285 -3.57 -1.09 -14.70
N LEU A 286 -4.21 -2.22 -15.05
CA LEU A 286 -5.61 -2.21 -15.50
C LEU A 286 -6.57 -1.77 -14.39
N ALA A 287 -6.32 -2.19 -13.15
CA ALA A 287 -7.09 -1.77 -11.99
C ALA A 287 -6.89 -0.27 -11.69
N LYS A 288 -5.65 0.21 -11.70
CA LYS A 288 -5.31 1.64 -11.51
C LYS A 288 -5.95 2.53 -12.59
N ALA A 289 -6.02 2.04 -13.83
CA ALA A 289 -6.67 2.75 -14.93
C ALA A 289 -8.21 2.67 -14.90
N GLY A 290 -8.82 2.07 -13.86
CA GLY A 290 -10.28 1.94 -13.75
C GLY A 290 -10.90 1.00 -14.81
N GLN A 291 -10.09 0.16 -15.46
CA GLN A 291 -10.56 -0.71 -16.54
C GLN A 291 -11.20 -2.00 -16.02
N LEU A 292 -11.00 -2.35 -14.76
CA LEU A 292 -11.59 -3.51 -14.11
C LEU A 292 -12.78 -3.08 -13.24
N ARG A 293 -13.86 -3.85 -13.30
CA ARG A 293 -15.07 -3.63 -12.47
C ARG A 293 -14.99 -4.36 -11.15
N VAL A 294 -14.34 -5.53 -11.14
CA VAL A 294 -14.19 -6.38 -9.97
C VAL A 294 -12.80 -7.00 -9.96
N VAL A 295 -12.13 -6.88 -8.82
CA VAL A 295 -10.90 -7.61 -8.54
C VAL A 295 -11.13 -8.48 -7.31
N VAL A 296 -10.92 -9.78 -7.42
CA VAL A 296 -11.00 -10.72 -6.29
C VAL A 296 -9.58 -11.01 -5.79
N SER A 297 -9.30 -10.66 -4.55
CA SER A 297 -7.95 -10.75 -3.98
C SER A 297 -7.90 -11.55 -2.69
N THR A 298 -6.72 -12.02 -2.32
CA THR A 298 -6.48 -12.53 -0.97
C THR A 298 -6.05 -11.40 -0.04
N THR A 299 -6.29 -11.57 1.27
CA THR A 299 -5.96 -10.58 2.31
C THR A 299 -4.47 -10.21 2.38
N GLY A 300 -3.57 -11.08 1.94
CA GLY A 300 -2.13 -10.77 1.83
C GLY A 300 -1.80 -9.62 0.86
N LEU A 301 -2.78 -9.13 0.10
CA LEU A 301 -2.66 -7.95 -0.75
C LEU A 301 -3.07 -6.66 -0.04
N ALA A 302 -3.73 -6.75 1.10
CA ALA A 302 -4.24 -5.56 1.81
C ALA A 302 -3.13 -4.57 2.22
N ALA A 303 -1.88 -5.03 2.29
CA ALA A 303 -0.73 -4.18 2.54
C ALA A 303 -0.13 -3.68 1.22
N GLY A 304 -0.53 -2.47 0.79
CA GLY A 304 0.26 -1.63 -0.09
C GLY A 304 0.03 -1.67 -1.59
N VAL A 305 -1.05 -2.24 -2.09
CA VAL A 305 -1.42 -2.02 -3.49
C VAL A 305 -2.46 -0.91 -3.58
N ASN A 306 -2.08 0.18 -4.23
CA ASN A 306 -2.99 1.28 -4.50
C ASN A 306 -3.83 0.94 -5.75
N PHE A 307 -4.97 0.29 -5.54
CA PHE A 307 -5.98 0.14 -6.57
C PHE A 307 -6.94 1.33 -6.55
N SER A 308 -7.32 1.82 -7.72
CA SER A 308 -8.41 2.80 -7.86
C SER A 308 -9.77 2.10 -7.72
N MET A 309 -9.99 1.43 -6.56
CA MET A 309 -11.25 0.77 -6.24
C MET A 309 -12.12 1.68 -5.39
N ARG A 310 -13.41 1.77 -5.75
CA ARG A 310 -14.38 2.59 -5.02
C ARG A 310 -14.89 1.90 -3.77
N SER A 311 -15.04 0.58 -3.82
CA SER A 311 -15.58 -0.19 -2.71
C SER A 311 -14.75 -1.43 -2.41
N VAL A 312 -14.78 -1.83 -1.14
CA VAL A 312 -14.16 -3.05 -0.65
C VAL A 312 -15.23 -3.93 0.00
N LEU A 313 -15.20 -5.21 -0.33
CA LEU A 313 -16.06 -6.22 0.26
C LEU A 313 -15.21 -7.38 0.80
N VAL A 314 -15.54 -7.87 1.98
CA VAL A 314 -14.85 -9.00 2.61
C VAL A 314 -15.78 -10.19 2.66
N THR A 315 -15.31 -11.36 2.15
CA THR A 315 -16.02 -12.63 2.35
C THR A 315 -15.65 -13.17 3.73
N SER A 316 -16.63 -13.46 4.53
CA SER A 316 -16.46 -14.19 5.78
C SER A 316 -16.38 -15.69 5.52
#